data_e9dc8ff9d6a67de031e78d2f144b7951
#
_entry.id   e9dc8ff9d6a67de031e78d2f144b7951
#
_cell.length_a   1.000
_cell.length_b   1.000
_cell.length_c   1.000
_cell.angle_alpha   90.00
_cell.angle_beta   90.00
_cell.angle_gamma   90.00
#
_symmetry.space_group_name_H-M   'P 1'
#
loop_
_entity.id
_entity.type
_entity.pdbx_description
1 polymer ?
#
loop_
_entity_poly.entity_id
_entity_poly.type
_entity_poly.pdbx_seq_one_letter_code
_entity_poly.pdbx_strand_id
1 'polypeptide(L)'
;MHISEEKQKDILKRLNKIEGQVRGLKKMVEEGRYCGDILNQIASAQVALRSTGKIITRNHLETCVTDALRSGKKDAAERTYTEIMNLLEQQMK
;
A
#
# COMPACT_ATOMS: atom_id res chain seq x y z
N MET A 1 -0.87 -11.88 -8.39
CA MET A 1 -0.21 -10.58 -8.60
C MET A 1 1.30 -10.75 -8.53
N HIS A 2 2.00 -10.28 -9.53
CA HIS A 2 3.46 -10.36 -9.55
C HIS A 2 4.08 -9.02 -9.22
N ILE A 3 4.89 -9.01 -8.19
CA ILE A 3 5.68 -7.84 -7.81
C ILE A 3 7.13 -8.17 -8.19
N SER A 4 7.76 -7.29 -8.99
CA SER A 4 9.15 -7.49 -9.36
C SER A 4 10.04 -7.48 -8.14
N GLU A 5 11.19 -8.13 -8.22
CA GLU A 5 12.15 -8.19 -7.11
C GLU A 5 12.57 -6.80 -6.64
N GLU A 6 12.78 -5.89 -7.58
CA GLU A 6 13.18 -4.53 -7.27
C GLU A 6 12.08 -3.78 -6.51
N LYS A 7 10.83 -3.89 -6.96
CA LYS A 7 9.69 -3.27 -6.28
C LYS A 7 9.42 -3.93 -4.94
N GLN A 8 9.61 -5.24 -4.84
CA GLN A 8 9.47 -5.96 -3.59
C GLN A 8 10.43 -5.43 -2.54
N LYS A 9 11.69 -5.20 -2.91
CA LYS A 9 12.70 -4.64 -2.02
C LYS A 9 12.30 -3.25 -1.53
N ASP A 10 11.82 -2.40 -2.42
CA ASP A 10 11.37 -1.06 -2.07
C ASP A 10 10.19 -1.11 -1.09
N ILE A 11 9.21 -1.94 -1.38
CA ILE A 11 8.03 -2.10 -0.53
C ILE A 11 8.44 -2.59 0.87
N LEU A 12 9.30 -3.60 0.93
CA LEU A 12 9.79 -4.13 2.21
C LEU A 12 10.55 -3.09 3.01
N LYS A 13 11.37 -2.28 2.35
CA LYS A 13 12.11 -1.18 3.00
C LYS A 13 11.14 -0.19 3.64
N ARG A 14 10.06 0.16 2.93
CA ARG A 14 9.03 1.07 3.43
C ARG A 14 8.28 0.47 4.60
N LEU A 15 7.93 -0.82 4.51
CA LEU A 15 7.22 -1.51 5.59
C LEU A 15 8.12 -1.66 6.83
N ASN A 16 9.40 -1.90 6.66
CA ASN A 16 10.35 -1.95 7.77
C ASN A 16 10.40 -0.62 8.52
N LYS A 17 10.38 0.48 7.78
CA LYS A 17 10.35 1.82 8.37
C LYS A 17 9.05 2.04 9.15
N ILE A 18 7.92 1.63 8.58
CA ILE A 18 6.60 1.74 9.23
C ILE A 18 6.55 0.88 10.49
N GLU A 19 7.12 -0.32 10.44
CA GLU A 19 7.23 -1.19 11.61
C GLU A 19 7.98 -0.48 12.74
N GLY A 20 9.08 0.21 12.41
CA GLY A 20 9.81 1.02 13.37
C GLY A 20 8.96 2.14 13.95
N GLN A 21 8.14 2.80 13.12
CA GLN A 21 7.22 3.84 13.57
C GLN A 21 6.18 3.27 14.56
N VAL A 22 5.67 2.07 14.29
CA VAL A 22 4.71 1.41 15.19
C VAL A 22 5.37 1.08 16.51
N ARG A 23 6.60 0.57 16.50
CA ARG A 23 7.35 0.32 17.75
C ARG A 23 7.56 1.58 18.54
N GLY A 24 7.88 2.68 17.87
CA GLY A 24 8.01 3.99 18.51
C GLY A 24 6.71 4.46 19.15
N LEU A 25 5.58 4.20 18.49
CA LEU A 25 4.26 4.50 19.03
C LEU A 25 3.98 3.73 20.32
N LYS A 26 4.29 2.44 20.34
CA LYS A 26 4.12 1.60 21.52
C LYS A 26 4.91 2.16 22.69
N LYS A 27 6.13 2.58 22.45
CA LYS A 27 6.98 3.20 23.46
C LYS A 27 6.39 4.50 23.99
N MET A 28 5.86 5.34 23.10
CA MET A 28 5.22 6.60 23.49
C MET A 28 4.03 6.34 24.41
N VAL A 29 3.23 5.33 24.11
CA VAL A 29 2.09 4.95 24.96
C VAL A 29 2.57 4.46 26.32
N GLU A 30 3.60 3.60 26.32
CA GLU A 30 4.19 3.06 27.56
C GLU A 30 4.76 4.17 28.45
N GLU A 31 5.36 5.19 27.85
CA GLU A 31 5.93 6.33 28.57
C GLU A 31 4.91 7.38 28.99
N GLY A 32 3.65 7.21 28.58
CA GLY A 32 2.60 8.16 28.89
C GLY A 32 2.76 9.52 28.22
N ARG A 33 3.28 9.52 26.97
CA ARG A 33 3.48 10.74 26.21
C ARG A 33 2.15 11.44 25.94
N TYR A 34 2.22 12.73 25.64
CA TYR A 34 1.05 13.53 25.34
C TYR A 34 0.25 12.94 24.16
N CYS A 35 -1.08 12.83 24.34
CA CYS A 35 -1.96 12.22 23.35
C CYS A 35 -1.86 12.86 21.96
N GLY A 36 -1.72 14.19 21.91
CA GLY A 36 -1.57 14.91 20.64
C GLY A 36 -0.35 14.46 19.86
N ASP A 37 0.77 14.24 20.55
CA ASP A 37 2.00 13.76 19.90
C ASP A 37 1.82 12.34 19.38
N ILE A 38 1.16 11.49 20.15
CA ILE A 38 0.87 10.10 19.73
C ILE A 38 -0.01 10.10 18.49
N LEU A 39 -1.06 10.91 18.48
CA LEU A 39 -1.99 11.01 17.35
C LEU A 39 -1.28 11.54 16.09
N ASN A 40 -0.37 12.48 16.24
CA ASN A 40 0.43 12.99 15.11
C ASN A 40 1.31 11.89 14.52
N GLN A 41 1.91 11.06 15.36
CA GLN A 41 2.73 9.94 14.91
C GLN A 41 1.87 8.87 14.21
N ILE A 42 0.66 8.63 14.71
CA ILE A 42 -0.29 7.71 14.07
C ILE A 42 -0.65 8.24 12.68
N ALA A 43 -0.94 9.53 12.55
CA ALA A 43 -1.27 10.14 11.26
C ALA A 43 -0.11 9.98 10.27
N SER A 44 1.12 10.16 10.73
CA SER A 44 2.32 9.97 9.91
C SER A 44 2.45 8.53 9.42
N ALA A 45 2.22 7.55 10.30
CA ALA A 45 2.26 6.13 9.93
C ALA A 45 1.16 5.77 8.94
N GLN A 46 -0.02 6.36 9.10
CA GLN A 46 -1.14 6.15 8.17
C GLN A 46 -0.80 6.66 6.77
N VAL A 47 -0.18 7.84 6.66
CA VAL A 47 0.25 8.39 5.38
C VAL A 47 1.29 7.47 4.73
N ALA A 48 2.25 6.97 5.51
CA ALA A 48 3.28 6.07 5.00
C ALA A 48 2.69 4.74 4.50
N LEU A 49 1.72 4.18 5.24
CA LEU A 49 1.02 2.97 4.83
C LEU A 49 0.21 3.20 3.54
N ARG A 50 -0.50 4.32 3.47
CA ARG A 50 -1.29 4.66 2.28
C ARG A 50 -0.40 4.82 1.06
N SER A 51 0.76 5.48 1.20
CA SER A 51 1.72 5.62 0.11
C SER A 51 2.24 4.28 -0.36
N THR A 52 2.54 3.37 0.57
CA THR A 52 2.97 2.01 0.25
C THR A 52 1.87 1.26 -0.51
N GLY A 53 0.63 1.39 -0.06
CA GLY A 53 -0.52 0.79 -0.74
C GLY A 53 -0.68 1.29 -2.17
N LYS A 54 -0.45 2.58 -2.41
CA LYS A 54 -0.50 3.16 -3.76
C LYS A 54 0.55 2.54 -4.68
N ILE A 55 1.75 2.30 -4.16
CA ILE A 55 2.82 1.67 -4.95
C ILE A 55 2.42 0.25 -5.36
N ILE A 56 1.85 -0.51 -4.43
CA ILE A 56 1.39 -1.88 -4.70
C ILE A 56 0.25 -1.86 -5.73
N THR A 57 -0.71 -0.97 -5.56
CA THR A 57 -1.84 -0.83 -6.48
C THR A 57 -1.36 -0.47 -7.87
N ARG A 58 -0.44 0.48 -7.98
CA ARG A 58 0.14 0.88 -9.26
C ARG A 58 0.86 -0.28 -9.95
N ASN A 59 1.63 -1.05 -9.19
CA ASN A 59 2.31 -2.22 -9.72
C ASN A 59 1.32 -3.25 -10.25
N HIS A 60 0.26 -3.50 -9.49
CA HIS A 60 -0.81 -4.43 -9.88
C HIS A 60 -1.49 -3.95 -11.17
N LEU A 61 -1.80 -2.65 -11.25
CA LEU A 61 -2.39 -2.03 -12.44
C LEU A 61 -1.50 -2.26 -13.67
N GLU A 62 -0.22 -1.91 -13.55
CA GLU A 62 0.73 -2.02 -14.66
C GLU A 62 0.88 -3.47 -15.14
N THR A 63 0.98 -4.40 -14.20
CA THR A 63 1.17 -5.83 -14.51
C THR A 63 -0.08 -6.43 -15.13
N CYS A 64 -1.24 -6.23 -14.50
CA CYS A 64 -2.48 -6.84 -14.95
C CYS A 64 -2.99 -6.25 -16.26
N VAL A 65 -2.85 -4.94 -16.45
CA VAL A 65 -3.23 -4.29 -17.70
C VAL A 65 -2.34 -4.80 -18.84
N THR A 66 -1.03 -4.89 -18.60
CA THR A 66 -0.10 -5.41 -19.59
C THR A 66 -0.45 -6.84 -19.98
N ASP A 67 -0.72 -7.71 -19.00
CA ASP A 67 -1.10 -9.09 -19.24
C ASP A 67 -2.41 -9.19 -20.02
N ALA A 68 -3.40 -8.37 -19.65
CA ALA A 68 -4.69 -8.35 -20.33
C ALA A 68 -4.54 -7.92 -21.81
N LEU A 69 -3.71 -6.91 -22.06
CA LEU A 69 -3.44 -6.44 -23.43
C LEU A 69 -2.73 -7.50 -24.24
N ARG A 70 -1.76 -8.20 -23.64
CA ARG A 70 -1.01 -9.27 -24.32
C ARG A 70 -1.88 -10.47 -24.63
N SER A 71 -2.88 -10.75 -23.79
CA SER A 71 -3.78 -11.88 -24.00
C SER A 71 -4.70 -11.69 -25.22
N GLY A 72 -4.93 -10.43 -25.60
CA GLY A 72 -5.84 -10.09 -26.69
C GLY A 72 -7.32 -10.41 -26.39
N LYS A 73 -7.63 -10.76 -25.15
CA LYS A 73 -8.99 -11.13 -24.74
C LYS A 73 -9.67 -9.93 -24.10
N LYS A 74 -10.81 -9.55 -24.67
CA LYS A 74 -11.61 -8.44 -24.16
C LYS A 74 -12.11 -8.72 -22.74
N ASP A 75 -12.51 -9.95 -22.46
CA ASP A 75 -13.01 -10.35 -21.14
C ASP A 75 -11.93 -10.19 -20.06
N ALA A 76 -10.68 -10.50 -20.38
CA ALA A 76 -9.56 -10.32 -19.45
C ALA A 76 -9.35 -8.86 -19.10
N ALA A 77 -9.46 -7.96 -20.09
CA ALA A 77 -9.33 -6.53 -19.87
C ALA A 77 -10.47 -5.99 -19.00
N GLU A 78 -11.69 -6.44 -19.24
CA GLU A 78 -12.85 -6.02 -18.44
C GLU A 78 -12.74 -6.48 -16.99
N ARG A 79 -12.31 -7.73 -16.76
CA ARG A 79 -12.10 -8.26 -15.40
C ARG A 79 -11.04 -7.48 -14.66
N THR A 80 -9.94 -7.17 -15.33
CA THR A 80 -8.85 -6.39 -14.75
C THR A 80 -9.35 -5.00 -14.35
N TYR A 81 -10.11 -4.35 -15.24
CA TYR A 81 -10.69 -3.05 -14.98
C TYR A 81 -11.58 -3.07 -13.73
N THR A 82 -12.48 -4.05 -13.67
CA THR A 82 -13.41 -4.21 -12.53
C THR A 82 -12.65 -4.43 -11.23
N GLU A 83 -11.64 -5.29 -11.25
CA GLU A 83 -10.80 -5.57 -10.08
C GLU A 83 -10.11 -4.32 -9.58
N ILE A 84 -9.54 -3.54 -10.49
CA ILE A 84 -8.83 -2.30 -10.13
C ILE A 84 -9.82 -1.29 -9.52
N MET A 85 -10.98 -1.14 -10.10
CA MET A 85 -12.00 -0.22 -9.58
C MET A 85 -12.43 -0.62 -8.18
N ASN A 86 -12.60 -1.92 -7.92
CA ASN A 86 -12.96 -2.42 -6.60
C ASN A 86 -11.86 -2.14 -5.57
N LEU A 87 -10.60 -2.34 -5.96
CA LEU A 87 -9.46 -2.06 -5.08
C LEU A 87 -9.38 -0.58 -4.72
N LEU A 88 -9.59 0.30 -5.70
CA LEU A 88 -9.60 1.74 -5.46
C LEU A 88 -10.72 2.15 -4.51
N GLU A 89 -11.91 1.57 -4.67
CA GLU A 89 -13.02 1.84 -3.76
C GLU A 89 -12.69 1.46 -2.33
N GLN A 90 -12.07 0.30 -2.13
CA GLN A 90 -11.68 -0.16 -0.80
C GLN A 90 -10.68 0.78 -0.14
N GLN A 91 -9.75 1.33 -0.92
CA GLN A 91 -8.73 2.24 -0.40
C GLN A 91 -9.28 3.62 -0.07
N MET A 92 -10.40 4.00 -0.66
CA MET A 92 -11.02 5.30 -0.44
C MET A 92 -11.97 5.32 0.75
N LYS A 93 -12.27 4.17 1.32
CA LYS A 93 -13.05 4.07 2.56
C LYS A 93 -12.16 4.38 3.78
#